data_b30c64bff204773e69bdddf496c7c5ce
#
_entry.id   b30c64bff204773e69bdddf496c7c5ce
#
_cell.length_a   1.000
_cell.length_b   1.000
_cell.length_c   1.000
_cell.angle_alpha   90.00
_cell.angle_beta   90.00
_cell.angle_gamma   90.00
#
_symmetry.space_group_name_H-M   'P 1'
#
loop_
_entity.id
_entity.type
_entity.pdbx_description
1 polymer ?
#
loop_
_entity_poly.entity_id
_entity_poly.type
_entity_poly.pdbx_seq_one_letter_code
_entity_poly.pdbx_strand_id
1 'polypeptide(L)'
;LEPINKVGIDGMRGCYLSTDKNGKFLYVGGYHDGKVTVVHTHRDGRLGSVMDGVFHKGIGSVAERNFRPHVSCVIPTPDDKYLCAVDNGIDQVKIYRVDEKRGRLSLYDILRCKLDSGPRLLAFSADGRFAYINCELTNEIVVYRYDGSKKSPEFEKIQEISTLRDPETMGSACCGMKLSPSGKYLYASTAGENTVAVYQIDQETGMLTRLCCLPISGEYPKDIDVFPGEKTLVVLNHESNEIRFFTINYEKGLLIMKGKPIKIDTPNCILISKVEEQK
;
A
#
# COMPACT_ATOMS: atom_id res chain seq x y z
N LEU A 1 5.39 1.40 24.50
CA LEU A 1 5.22 0.08 23.84
C LEU A 1 6.30 -0.86 24.33
N GLU A 2 5.91 -2.07 24.73
CA GLU A 2 6.84 -3.14 25.12
C GLU A 2 6.74 -4.29 24.11
N PRO A 3 7.88 -4.87 23.67
CA PRO A 3 7.86 -6.00 22.76
C PRO A 3 7.31 -7.24 23.46
N ILE A 4 6.33 -7.92 22.85
CA ILE A 4 5.73 -9.14 23.39
C ILE A 4 6.62 -10.36 23.11
N ASN A 5 6.99 -10.55 21.83
CA ASN A 5 7.92 -11.61 21.41
C ASN A 5 8.51 -11.32 20.01
N LYS A 6 9.39 -12.20 19.55
CA LYS A 6 10.02 -12.14 18.24
C LYS A 6 9.94 -13.48 17.53
N VAL A 7 9.76 -13.48 16.22
CA VAL A 7 9.79 -14.67 15.35
C VAL A 7 10.66 -14.37 14.13
N GLY A 8 11.58 -15.29 13.80
CA GLY A 8 12.34 -15.25 12.56
C GLY A 8 11.45 -15.61 11.37
N ILE A 9 11.61 -14.93 10.25
CA ILE A 9 10.82 -15.17 9.02
C ILE A 9 11.59 -15.99 7.97
N ASP A 10 12.77 -16.49 8.30
CA ASP A 10 13.64 -17.29 7.41
C ASP A 10 13.85 -16.62 6.05
N GLY A 11 14.20 -15.34 6.07
CA GLY A 11 14.38 -14.50 4.90
C GLY A 11 14.99 -13.16 5.25
N MET A 12 15.00 -12.25 4.26
CA MET A 12 15.44 -10.89 4.47
C MET A 12 14.36 -10.07 5.20
N ARG A 13 14.66 -8.82 5.48
CA ARG A 13 13.77 -7.88 6.18
C ARG A 13 12.41 -7.75 5.49
N GLY A 14 11.31 -7.93 6.25
CA GLY A 14 9.96 -7.59 5.81
C GLY A 14 9.80 -6.08 5.59
N CYS A 15 9.00 -5.70 4.60
CA CYS A 15 8.71 -4.31 4.26
C CYS A 15 7.22 -3.96 4.39
N TYR A 16 6.33 -4.96 4.42
CA TYR A 16 4.89 -4.76 4.51
C TYR A 16 4.27 -5.83 5.41
N LEU A 17 3.28 -5.41 6.20
CA LEU A 17 2.55 -6.27 7.12
C LEU A 17 1.05 -6.09 6.94
N SER A 18 0.32 -7.20 6.95
CA SER A 18 -1.14 -7.19 7.06
C SER A 18 -1.64 -8.42 7.81
N THR A 19 -2.89 -8.40 8.25
CA THR A 19 -3.53 -9.54 8.92
C THR A 19 -4.82 -9.91 8.23
N ASP A 20 -5.26 -11.15 8.40
CA ASP A 20 -6.64 -11.52 8.10
C ASP A 20 -7.61 -10.82 9.09
N LYS A 21 -8.90 -10.80 8.77
CA LYS A 21 -9.92 -10.12 9.60
C LYS A 21 -10.00 -10.65 11.04
N ASN A 22 -9.66 -11.91 11.24
CA ASN A 22 -9.71 -12.55 12.55
C ASN A 22 -8.42 -12.39 13.35
N GLY A 23 -7.38 -11.77 12.76
CA GLY A 23 -6.07 -11.62 13.37
C GLY A 23 -5.37 -12.96 13.65
N LYS A 24 -5.70 -14.01 12.88
CA LYS A 24 -5.14 -15.35 13.02
C LYS A 24 -3.80 -15.51 12.33
N PHE A 25 -3.63 -14.83 11.20
CA PHE A 25 -2.41 -14.83 10.42
C PHE A 25 -1.88 -13.42 10.22
N LEU A 26 -0.57 -13.27 10.38
CA LEU A 26 0.20 -12.11 9.95
C LEU A 26 0.88 -12.46 8.63
N TYR A 27 0.62 -11.66 7.61
CA TYR A 27 1.27 -11.76 6.31
C TYR A 27 2.42 -10.76 6.23
N VAL A 28 3.57 -11.21 5.75
CA VAL A 28 4.77 -10.39 5.62
C VAL A 28 5.23 -10.39 4.17
N GLY A 29 5.32 -9.20 3.57
CA GLY A 29 5.95 -8.97 2.27
C GLY A 29 7.44 -8.68 2.44
N GLY A 30 8.30 -9.39 1.70
CA GLY A 30 9.74 -9.20 1.67
C GLY A 30 10.20 -8.62 0.35
N TYR A 31 10.58 -7.35 0.33
CA TYR A 31 11.01 -6.66 -0.90
C TYR A 31 12.33 -7.20 -1.45
N HIS A 32 13.31 -7.42 -0.56
CA HIS A 32 14.68 -7.74 -1.00
C HIS A 32 14.85 -9.17 -1.49
N ASP A 33 14.04 -10.09 -1.05
CA ASP A 33 14.09 -11.52 -1.40
C ASP A 33 12.87 -12.00 -2.19
N GLY A 34 11.90 -11.11 -2.45
CA GLY A 34 10.68 -11.45 -3.18
C GLY A 34 9.84 -12.51 -2.47
N LYS A 35 9.80 -12.49 -1.13
CA LYS A 35 9.15 -13.52 -0.32
C LYS A 35 7.84 -13.05 0.27
N VAL A 36 6.85 -13.95 0.29
CA VAL A 36 5.63 -13.83 1.11
C VAL A 36 5.74 -14.82 2.25
N THR A 37 5.61 -14.35 3.50
CA THR A 37 5.65 -15.22 4.68
C THR A 37 4.33 -15.13 5.43
N VAL A 38 3.84 -16.26 5.93
CA VAL A 38 2.65 -16.37 6.78
C VAL A 38 3.08 -16.78 8.17
N VAL A 39 2.72 -15.99 9.18
CA VAL A 39 3.00 -16.25 10.59
C VAL A 39 1.68 -16.42 11.33
N HIS A 40 1.56 -17.44 12.14
CA HIS A 40 0.41 -17.60 13.03
C HIS A 40 0.43 -16.53 14.12
N THR A 41 -0.73 -15.97 14.47
CA THR A 41 -0.88 -15.00 15.55
C THR A 41 -1.79 -15.58 16.64
N HIS A 42 -1.36 -15.51 17.89
CA HIS A 42 -2.16 -15.90 19.03
C HIS A 42 -3.15 -14.79 19.42
N ARG A 43 -4.23 -15.15 20.13
CA ARG A 43 -5.26 -14.19 20.59
C ARG A 43 -4.74 -13.08 21.48
N ASP A 44 -3.63 -13.28 22.16
CA ASP A 44 -2.96 -12.28 23.01
C ASP A 44 -1.97 -11.39 22.23
N GLY A 45 -1.94 -11.50 20.91
CA GLY A 45 -1.07 -10.74 20.02
C GLY A 45 0.33 -11.30 19.84
N ARG A 46 0.70 -12.39 20.54
CA ARG A 46 2.00 -13.04 20.32
C ARG A 46 2.06 -13.70 18.96
N LEU A 47 3.23 -13.59 18.34
CA LEU A 47 3.55 -14.31 17.10
C LEU A 47 3.87 -15.76 17.42
N GLY A 48 3.26 -16.67 16.69
CA GLY A 48 3.52 -18.12 16.74
C GLY A 48 4.55 -18.55 15.69
N SER A 49 4.38 -19.74 15.16
CA SER A 49 5.28 -20.29 14.14
C SER A 49 5.04 -19.69 12.76
N VAL A 50 6.08 -19.69 11.92
CA VAL A 50 5.93 -19.51 10.47
C VAL A 50 5.16 -20.70 9.91
N MET A 51 4.05 -20.42 9.25
CA MET A 51 3.16 -21.44 8.69
C MET A 51 3.52 -21.77 7.25
N ASP A 52 3.98 -20.73 6.48
CA ASP A 52 4.41 -20.87 5.10
C ASP A 52 5.34 -19.73 4.69
N GLY A 53 6.12 -19.97 3.61
CA GLY A 53 7.01 -18.99 3.02
C GLY A 53 7.20 -19.28 1.53
N VAL A 54 6.72 -18.36 0.67
CA VAL A 54 6.78 -18.54 -0.78
C VAL A 54 7.67 -17.47 -1.40
N PHE A 55 8.72 -17.90 -2.09
CA PHE A 55 9.54 -16.99 -2.90
C PHE A 55 8.90 -16.83 -4.28
N HIS A 56 8.69 -15.59 -4.69
CA HIS A 56 8.29 -15.30 -6.05
C HIS A 56 9.41 -15.66 -7.03
N LYS A 57 8.99 -16.11 -8.21
CA LYS A 57 9.89 -16.40 -9.34
C LYS A 57 9.37 -15.63 -10.55
N GLY A 58 10.27 -15.17 -11.37
CA GLY A 58 9.95 -14.41 -12.57
C GLY A 58 11.09 -13.45 -12.92
N ILE A 59 11.02 -12.94 -14.12
CA ILE A 59 11.89 -11.89 -14.63
C ILE A 59 10.94 -10.74 -14.98
N GLY A 60 11.27 -9.54 -14.52
CA GLY A 60 10.57 -8.33 -14.89
C GLY A 60 11.04 -7.80 -16.24
N SER A 61 10.85 -6.54 -16.45
CA SER A 61 11.41 -5.82 -17.58
C SER A 61 12.92 -5.60 -17.39
N VAL A 62 13.55 -4.95 -18.35
CA VAL A 62 15.01 -4.64 -18.32
C VAL A 62 15.32 -3.40 -17.48
N ALA A 63 14.30 -2.74 -16.89
CA ALA A 63 14.50 -1.55 -16.10
C ALA A 63 15.24 -1.84 -14.79
N GLU A 64 16.09 -0.95 -14.35
CA GLU A 64 17.03 -1.10 -13.23
C GLU A 64 16.39 -1.57 -11.92
N ARG A 65 15.11 -1.25 -11.68
CA ARG A 65 14.36 -1.63 -10.48
C ARG A 65 13.33 -2.75 -10.71
N ASN A 66 13.26 -3.28 -11.92
CA ASN A 66 12.22 -4.21 -12.36
C ASN A 66 12.84 -5.40 -13.11
N PHE A 67 13.79 -6.09 -12.51
CA PHE A 67 14.48 -7.23 -13.13
C PHE A 67 14.35 -8.54 -12.35
N ARG A 68 13.88 -8.50 -11.12
CA ARG A 68 13.68 -9.67 -10.25
C ARG A 68 12.51 -9.41 -9.29
N PRO A 69 11.96 -10.46 -8.64
CA PRO A 69 10.89 -10.28 -7.69
C PRO A 69 11.22 -9.36 -6.53
N HIS A 70 10.28 -8.45 -6.22
CA HIS A 70 10.28 -7.53 -5.11
C HIS A 70 8.87 -7.39 -4.54
N VAL A 71 8.50 -8.25 -3.57
CA VAL A 71 7.18 -8.18 -2.94
C VAL A 71 7.08 -6.95 -2.05
N SER A 72 6.34 -5.95 -2.52
CA SER A 72 6.22 -4.63 -1.87
C SER A 72 4.98 -4.48 -0.99
N CYS A 73 3.93 -5.27 -1.26
CA CYS A 73 2.68 -5.23 -0.50
C CYS A 73 2.05 -6.63 -0.46
N VAL A 74 1.48 -7.00 0.68
CA VAL A 74 0.68 -8.21 0.84
C VAL A 74 -0.60 -7.81 1.56
N ILE A 75 -1.76 -8.09 0.97
CA ILE A 75 -3.05 -7.69 1.53
C ILE A 75 -4.13 -8.74 1.24
N PRO A 76 -4.93 -9.17 2.24
CA PRO A 76 -6.06 -10.03 2.00
C PRO A 76 -7.13 -9.33 1.15
N THR A 77 -7.87 -10.12 0.37
CA THR A 77 -9.09 -9.61 -0.29
C THR A 77 -10.17 -9.27 0.75
N PRO A 78 -11.14 -8.41 0.41
CA PRO A 78 -12.19 -7.99 1.35
C PRO A 78 -13.00 -9.12 1.98
N ASP A 79 -13.02 -10.30 1.36
CA ASP A 79 -13.70 -11.51 1.85
C ASP A 79 -12.76 -12.53 2.52
N ASP A 80 -11.50 -12.19 2.72
CA ASP A 80 -10.42 -13.05 3.26
C ASP A 80 -10.16 -14.37 2.51
N LYS A 81 -10.76 -14.56 1.32
CA LYS A 81 -10.55 -15.80 0.55
C LYS A 81 -9.17 -15.90 -0.08
N TYR A 82 -8.59 -14.75 -0.42
CA TYR A 82 -7.33 -14.69 -1.12
C TYR A 82 -6.39 -13.66 -0.46
N LEU A 83 -5.10 -13.88 -0.67
CA LEU A 83 -4.03 -12.93 -0.35
C LEU A 83 -3.46 -12.41 -1.66
N CYS A 84 -3.51 -11.10 -1.87
CA CYS A 84 -2.87 -10.42 -2.97
C CYS A 84 -1.44 -10.03 -2.57
N ALA A 85 -0.45 -10.49 -3.31
CA ALA A 85 0.96 -10.14 -3.15
C ALA A 85 1.43 -9.31 -4.34
N VAL A 86 1.60 -8.02 -4.14
CA VAL A 86 2.06 -7.08 -5.16
C VAL A 86 3.56 -7.22 -5.32
N ASP A 87 4.00 -7.49 -6.53
CA ASP A 87 5.41 -7.64 -6.87
C ASP A 87 5.84 -6.52 -7.81
N ASN A 88 6.54 -5.56 -7.23
CA ASN A 88 7.07 -4.38 -7.91
C ASN A 88 8.08 -4.75 -9.00
N GLY A 89 8.86 -5.82 -8.78
CA GLY A 89 9.99 -6.19 -9.62
C GLY A 89 9.63 -7.01 -10.85
N ILE A 90 8.41 -7.52 -10.96
CA ILE A 90 7.97 -8.35 -12.10
C ILE A 90 6.59 -7.95 -12.64
N ASP A 91 6.11 -6.76 -12.30
CA ASP A 91 4.85 -6.16 -12.77
C ASP A 91 3.63 -7.08 -12.61
N GLN A 92 3.49 -7.68 -11.42
CA GLN A 92 2.41 -8.62 -11.15
C GLN A 92 1.82 -8.44 -9.75
N VAL A 93 0.55 -8.79 -9.62
CA VAL A 93 -0.05 -9.13 -8.33
C VAL A 93 -0.34 -10.62 -8.34
N LYS A 94 0.35 -11.39 -7.50
CA LYS A 94 0.07 -12.81 -7.34
C LYS A 94 -1.04 -13.00 -6.32
N ILE A 95 -2.04 -13.78 -6.70
CA ILE A 95 -3.23 -14.03 -5.90
C ILE A 95 -3.12 -15.45 -5.35
N TYR A 96 -3.03 -15.55 -4.03
CA TYR A 96 -2.90 -16.81 -3.33
C TYR A 96 -4.20 -17.17 -2.61
N ARG A 97 -4.62 -18.43 -2.71
CA ARG A 97 -5.58 -18.99 -1.77
C ARG A 97 -4.87 -19.31 -0.47
N VAL A 98 -5.47 -18.92 0.65
CA VAL A 98 -4.95 -19.19 1.99
C VAL A 98 -5.71 -20.37 2.58
N ASP A 99 -5.00 -21.42 3.02
CA ASP A 99 -5.60 -22.50 3.82
C ASP A 99 -5.88 -21.98 5.24
N GLU A 100 -7.13 -21.76 5.58
CA GLU A 100 -7.57 -21.19 6.86
C GLU A 100 -7.12 -22.00 8.09
N LYS A 101 -6.83 -23.30 7.95
CA LYS A 101 -6.39 -24.16 9.06
C LYS A 101 -4.88 -24.18 9.20
N ARG A 102 -4.17 -24.22 8.08
CA ARG A 102 -2.73 -24.46 8.02
C ARG A 102 -1.90 -23.21 7.67
N GLY A 103 -2.56 -22.12 7.23
CA GLY A 103 -1.88 -20.91 6.78
C GLY A 103 -1.02 -21.10 5.52
N ARG A 104 -1.23 -22.16 4.74
CA ARG A 104 -0.48 -22.42 3.52
C ARG A 104 -1.00 -21.60 2.36
N LEU A 105 -0.08 -21.13 1.53
CA LEU A 105 -0.35 -20.37 0.32
C LEU A 105 -0.33 -21.28 -0.91
N SER A 106 -1.37 -21.20 -1.73
CA SER A 106 -1.41 -21.86 -3.04
C SER A 106 -1.66 -20.79 -4.09
N LEU A 107 -0.73 -20.65 -5.04
CA LEU A 107 -0.91 -19.71 -6.15
C LEU A 107 -2.19 -20.06 -6.89
N TYR A 108 -3.08 -19.09 -6.99
CA TYR A 108 -4.39 -19.27 -7.59
C TYR A 108 -4.52 -18.55 -8.93
N ASP A 109 -4.08 -17.28 -8.98
CA ASP A 109 -4.15 -16.44 -10.17
C ASP A 109 -3.05 -15.39 -10.17
N ILE A 110 -2.88 -14.69 -11.31
CA ILE A 110 -1.91 -13.62 -11.48
C ILE A 110 -2.57 -12.47 -12.24
N LEU A 111 -2.73 -11.32 -11.56
CA LEU A 111 -3.06 -10.07 -12.20
C LEU A 111 -1.76 -9.48 -12.80
N ARG A 112 -1.72 -9.37 -14.13
CA ARG A 112 -0.59 -8.76 -14.84
C ARG A 112 -0.80 -7.26 -14.95
N CYS A 113 0.14 -6.51 -14.44
CA CYS A 113 0.18 -5.06 -14.62
C CYS A 113 0.88 -4.70 -15.94
N LYS A 114 0.83 -3.42 -16.32
CA LYS A 114 1.58 -2.89 -17.46
C LYS A 114 3.08 -3.11 -17.21
N LEU A 115 3.82 -3.50 -18.24
CA LEU A 115 5.28 -3.65 -18.16
C LEU A 115 5.92 -2.32 -17.78
N ASP A 116 6.96 -2.38 -16.96
CA ASP A 116 7.68 -1.22 -16.42
C ASP A 116 6.81 -0.29 -15.54
N SER A 117 5.68 -0.77 -15.04
CA SER A 117 4.83 0.04 -14.16
C SER A 117 5.31 0.05 -12.72
N GLY A 118 5.91 -1.03 -12.25
CA GLY A 118 6.36 -1.19 -10.88
C GLY A 118 5.21 -1.06 -9.86
N PRO A 119 4.19 -1.96 -9.88
CA PRO A 119 3.10 -1.90 -8.92
C PRO A 119 3.65 -2.01 -7.50
N ARG A 120 3.21 -1.12 -6.59
CA ARG A 120 3.82 -1.00 -5.27
C ARG A 120 2.88 -1.32 -4.11
N LEU A 121 1.73 -0.66 -4.05
CA LEU A 121 0.72 -0.86 -3.01
C LEU A 121 -0.61 -1.20 -3.66
N LEU A 122 -1.39 -2.00 -2.97
CA LEU A 122 -2.77 -2.31 -3.30
C LEU A 122 -3.66 -1.95 -2.12
N ALA A 123 -4.78 -1.30 -2.38
CA ALA A 123 -5.81 -1.04 -1.39
C ALA A 123 -7.18 -1.38 -1.98
N PHE A 124 -8.07 -1.94 -1.15
CA PHE A 124 -9.47 -2.16 -1.52
C PHE A 124 -10.36 -1.08 -0.93
N SER A 125 -11.42 -0.69 -1.65
CA SER A 125 -12.49 0.14 -1.09
C SER A 125 -13.14 -0.55 0.11
N ALA A 126 -13.71 0.23 1.02
CA ALA A 126 -14.32 -0.30 2.25
C ALA A 126 -15.47 -1.30 1.99
N ASP A 127 -16.19 -1.11 0.89
CA ASP A 127 -17.26 -1.99 0.43
C ASP A 127 -16.78 -3.19 -0.39
N GLY A 128 -15.45 -3.24 -0.67
CA GLY A 128 -14.80 -4.33 -1.38
C GLY A 128 -15.09 -4.40 -2.88
N ARG A 129 -15.72 -3.39 -3.49
CA ARG A 129 -16.04 -3.39 -4.92
C ARG A 129 -14.93 -2.89 -5.84
N PHE A 130 -13.97 -2.15 -5.29
CA PHE A 130 -12.90 -1.53 -6.05
C PHE A 130 -11.54 -1.81 -5.43
N ALA A 131 -10.53 -1.86 -6.30
CA ALA A 131 -9.13 -1.99 -5.92
C ALA A 131 -8.30 -0.91 -6.59
N TYR A 132 -7.35 -0.35 -5.86
CA TYR A 132 -6.45 0.72 -6.29
C TYR A 132 -5.02 0.23 -6.18
N ILE A 133 -4.27 0.31 -7.27
CA ILE A 133 -2.85 -0.05 -7.29
C ILE A 133 -2.06 1.19 -7.71
N ASN A 134 -1.15 1.66 -6.84
CA ASN A 134 -0.19 2.67 -7.28
C ASN A 134 1.02 2.00 -7.92
N CYS A 135 1.50 2.61 -9.01
CA CYS A 135 2.63 2.16 -9.80
C CYS A 135 3.81 3.11 -9.62
N GLU A 136 4.90 2.59 -9.04
CA GLU A 136 6.08 3.38 -8.66
C GLU A 136 6.78 3.99 -9.87
N LEU A 137 6.95 3.23 -10.96
CA LEU A 137 7.76 3.63 -12.11
C LEU A 137 6.99 4.50 -13.10
N THR A 138 5.69 4.22 -13.32
CA THR A 138 4.85 5.03 -14.21
C THR A 138 4.18 6.20 -13.51
N ASN A 139 4.27 6.30 -12.18
CA ASN A 139 3.62 7.34 -11.39
C ASN A 139 2.11 7.45 -11.67
N GLU A 140 1.45 6.31 -11.63
CA GLU A 140 0.01 6.18 -11.91
C GLU A 140 -0.69 5.42 -10.78
N ILE A 141 -1.98 5.68 -10.64
CA ILE A 141 -2.90 4.81 -9.90
C ILE A 141 -3.77 4.11 -10.94
N VAL A 142 -3.79 2.79 -10.89
CA VAL A 142 -4.67 1.96 -11.70
C VAL A 142 -5.86 1.54 -10.85
N VAL A 143 -7.06 1.83 -11.33
CA VAL A 143 -8.31 1.49 -10.65
C VAL A 143 -8.94 0.27 -11.31
N TYR A 144 -9.32 -0.68 -10.47
CA TYR A 144 -10.01 -1.90 -10.89
C TYR A 144 -11.37 -2.00 -10.23
N ARG A 145 -12.37 -2.46 -10.98
CA ARG A 145 -13.56 -3.08 -10.38
C ARG A 145 -13.16 -4.48 -9.93
N TYR A 146 -13.46 -4.81 -8.68
CA TYR A 146 -13.16 -6.10 -8.09
C TYR A 146 -14.45 -6.88 -7.87
N ASP A 147 -14.46 -8.15 -8.29
CA ASP A 147 -15.55 -9.10 -8.03
C ASP A 147 -14.99 -10.39 -7.42
N GLY A 148 -15.12 -10.53 -6.09
CA GLY A 148 -14.73 -11.72 -5.34
C GLY A 148 -15.83 -12.80 -5.26
N SER A 149 -17.03 -12.55 -5.80
CA SER A 149 -18.14 -13.51 -5.77
C SER A 149 -17.97 -14.66 -6.76
N LYS A 150 -17.17 -14.45 -7.79
CA LYS A 150 -16.90 -15.44 -8.84
C LYS A 150 -15.99 -16.56 -8.35
N LYS A 151 -15.93 -17.63 -9.15
CA LYS A 151 -15.03 -18.78 -8.90
C LYS A 151 -13.57 -18.35 -8.85
N SER A 152 -13.18 -17.36 -9.66
CA SER A 152 -11.90 -16.68 -9.64
C SER A 152 -12.13 -15.20 -9.37
N PRO A 153 -11.34 -14.53 -8.51
CA PRO A 153 -11.47 -13.09 -8.30
C PRO A 153 -11.17 -12.36 -9.59
N GLU A 154 -12.07 -11.47 -10.00
CA GLU A 154 -11.87 -10.66 -11.19
C GLU A 154 -11.44 -9.26 -10.85
N PHE A 155 -10.48 -8.76 -11.64
CA PHE A 155 -10.01 -7.38 -11.62
C PHE A 155 -10.21 -6.77 -13.01
N GLU A 156 -11.27 -6.00 -13.19
CA GLU A 156 -11.53 -5.27 -14.43
C GLU A 156 -10.92 -3.87 -14.32
N LYS A 157 -9.92 -3.56 -15.16
CA LYS A 157 -9.33 -2.22 -15.18
C LYS A 157 -10.34 -1.20 -15.72
N ILE A 158 -10.62 -0.15 -14.94
CA ILE A 158 -11.59 0.88 -15.28
C ILE A 158 -10.98 2.27 -15.43
N GLN A 159 -9.79 2.53 -14.86
CA GLN A 159 -9.12 3.82 -14.98
C GLN A 159 -7.60 3.69 -14.76
N GLU A 160 -6.86 4.59 -15.38
CA GLU A 160 -5.47 4.95 -15.04
C GLU A 160 -5.42 6.47 -14.83
N ILE A 161 -4.77 6.94 -13.78
CA ILE A 161 -4.66 8.38 -13.48
C ILE A 161 -3.27 8.69 -12.90
N SER A 162 -2.64 9.75 -13.42
CA SER A 162 -1.31 10.17 -13.00
C SER A 162 -1.29 10.72 -11.57
N THR A 163 -0.22 10.44 -10.82
CA THR A 163 0.08 11.03 -9.51
C THR A 163 0.96 12.27 -9.62
N LEU A 164 1.52 12.53 -10.80
CA LEU A 164 2.37 13.69 -11.06
C LEU A 164 1.54 14.98 -11.16
N ARG A 165 2.11 16.05 -10.66
CA ARG A 165 1.62 17.40 -10.90
C ARG A 165 1.91 17.83 -12.35
N ASP A 166 3.16 17.60 -12.77
CA ASP A 166 3.62 17.82 -14.12
C ASP A 166 3.95 16.47 -14.78
N PRO A 167 3.19 16.05 -15.80
CA PRO A 167 3.41 14.78 -16.49
C PRO A 167 4.80 14.61 -17.12
N GLU A 168 5.50 15.71 -17.37
CA GLU A 168 6.84 15.69 -17.96
C GLU A 168 7.96 15.53 -16.92
N THR A 169 7.62 15.48 -15.62
CA THR A 169 8.62 15.32 -14.56
C THR A 169 9.27 13.94 -14.62
N MET A 170 10.57 13.94 -14.87
CA MET A 170 11.40 12.71 -14.87
C MET A 170 11.98 12.43 -13.49
N GLY A 171 12.33 11.16 -13.24
CA GLY A 171 13.01 10.76 -12.00
C GLY A 171 12.10 10.71 -10.77
N SER A 172 10.79 10.74 -10.97
CA SER A 172 9.80 10.63 -9.89
C SER A 172 9.38 9.17 -9.66
N ALA A 173 8.93 8.90 -8.43
CA ALA A 173 8.46 7.59 -8.01
C ALA A 173 7.24 7.73 -7.09
N CYS A 174 6.09 7.15 -7.48
CA CYS A 174 4.92 7.09 -6.61
C CYS A 174 5.19 6.14 -5.43
N CYS A 175 5.11 6.64 -4.20
CA CYS A 175 5.50 5.92 -3.00
C CYS A 175 4.32 5.48 -2.13
N GLY A 176 3.84 6.38 -1.28
CA GLY A 176 2.73 6.11 -0.38
C GLY A 176 1.38 6.23 -1.08
N MET A 177 0.43 5.39 -0.68
CA MET A 177 -0.97 5.48 -1.08
C MET A 177 -1.86 5.14 0.11
N LYS A 178 -2.89 5.96 0.35
CA LYS A 178 -3.82 5.76 1.46
C LYS A 178 -5.24 6.12 1.06
N LEU A 179 -6.19 5.30 1.48
CA LEU A 179 -7.61 5.64 1.44
C LEU A 179 -7.99 6.42 2.70
N SER A 180 -8.88 7.40 2.57
CA SER A 180 -9.44 8.07 3.74
C SER A 180 -10.29 7.11 4.57
N PRO A 181 -10.44 7.33 5.89
CA PRO A 181 -11.30 6.52 6.76
C PRO A 181 -12.76 6.40 6.28
N SER A 182 -13.29 7.44 5.61
CA SER A 182 -14.64 7.40 5.01
C SER A 182 -14.71 6.67 3.68
N GLY A 183 -13.56 6.34 3.07
CA GLY A 183 -13.49 5.80 1.72
C GLY A 183 -13.80 6.80 0.60
N LYS A 184 -13.97 8.10 0.92
CA LYS A 184 -14.33 9.14 -0.07
C LYS A 184 -13.14 9.72 -0.82
N TYR A 185 -11.93 9.56 -0.26
CA TYR A 185 -10.72 10.15 -0.82
C TYR A 185 -9.58 9.14 -0.87
N LEU A 186 -8.70 9.36 -1.83
CA LEU A 186 -7.43 8.65 -1.96
C LEU A 186 -6.31 9.67 -2.01
N TYR A 187 -5.20 9.37 -1.34
CA TYR A 187 -3.99 10.19 -1.30
C TYR A 187 -2.84 9.37 -1.85
N ALA A 188 -1.98 10.03 -2.63
CA ALA A 188 -0.75 9.43 -3.14
C ALA A 188 0.41 10.40 -3.02
N SER A 189 1.55 9.92 -2.51
CA SER A 189 2.79 10.69 -2.44
C SER A 189 3.73 10.29 -3.56
N THR A 190 4.46 11.27 -4.11
CA THR A 190 5.41 11.07 -5.19
C THR A 190 6.76 11.68 -4.83
N ALA A 191 7.77 10.82 -4.67
CA ALA A 191 9.17 11.22 -4.49
C ALA A 191 9.74 11.76 -5.81
N GLY A 192 10.80 12.55 -5.75
CA GLY A 192 11.36 13.26 -6.90
C GLY A 192 10.63 14.57 -7.13
N GLU A 193 9.38 14.55 -7.58
CA GLU A 193 8.52 15.74 -7.63
C GLU A 193 8.18 16.29 -6.25
N ASN A 194 8.24 15.45 -5.20
CA ASN A 194 7.99 15.78 -3.81
C ASN A 194 6.60 16.39 -3.58
N THR A 195 5.59 15.69 -4.09
CA THR A 195 4.19 16.12 -4.03
C THR A 195 3.30 15.09 -3.33
N VAL A 196 2.11 15.57 -2.94
CA VAL A 196 0.97 14.71 -2.60
C VAL A 196 -0.21 15.08 -3.49
N ALA A 197 -0.74 14.07 -4.17
CA ALA A 197 -1.98 14.15 -4.91
C ALA A 197 -3.15 13.68 -4.04
N VAL A 198 -4.27 14.40 -4.13
CA VAL A 198 -5.52 14.07 -3.46
C VAL A 198 -6.59 13.85 -4.50
N TYR A 199 -7.29 12.74 -4.39
CA TYR A 199 -8.37 12.35 -5.29
C TYR A 199 -9.67 12.17 -4.53
N GLN A 200 -10.76 12.59 -5.13
CA GLN A 200 -12.11 12.19 -4.73
C GLN A 200 -12.44 10.86 -5.41
N ILE A 201 -13.05 9.95 -4.66
CA ILE A 201 -13.52 8.65 -5.14
C ILE A 201 -15.02 8.76 -5.40
N ASP A 202 -15.44 8.48 -6.62
CA ASP A 202 -16.84 8.27 -6.95
C ASP A 202 -17.31 6.95 -6.32
N GLN A 203 -18.29 7.01 -5.44
CA GLN A 203 -18.71 5.87 -4.62
C GLN A 203 -19.50 4.80 -5.41
N GLU A 204 -19.97 5.12 -6.60
CA GLU A 204 -20.71 4.18 -7.46
C GLU A 204 -19.78 3.49 -8.45
N THR A 205 -18.87 4.24 -9.04
CA THR A 205 -17.98 3.75 -10.10
C THR A 205 -16.58 3.39 -9.63
N GLY A 206 -16.15 3.87 -8.45
CA GLY A 206 -14.79 3.73 -7.93
C GLY A 206 -13.76 4.64 -8.60
N MET A 207 -14.16 5.41 -9.61
CA MET A 207 -13.25 6.27 -10.37
C MET A 207 -12.74 7.44 -9.54
N LEU A 208 -11.53 7.87 -9.87
CA LEU A 208 -10.81 8.93 -9.19
C LEU A 208 -10.91 10.24 -9.97
N THR A 209 -11.23 11.32 -9.27
CA THR A 209 -11.12 12.70 -9.77
C THR A 209 -10.09 13.46 -8.95
N ARG A 210 -9.02 13.96 -9.56
CA ARG A 210 -7.96 14.67 -8.85
C ARG A 210 -8.45 16.03 -8.36
N LEU A 211 -8.40 16.25 -7.05
CA LEU A 211 -8.71 17.54 -6.41
C LEU A 211 -7.52 18.49 -6.42
N CYS A 212 -6.34 17.95 -6.10
CA CYS A 212 -5.07 18.69 -6.16
C CYS A 212 -3.88 17.76 -6.27
N CYS A 213 -2.73 18.32 -6.64
CA CYS A 213 -1.40 17.73 -6.51
C CYS A 213 -0.44 18.85 -6.11
N LEU A 214 0.04 18.82 -4.87
CA LEU A 214 0.75 19.97 -4.27
C LEU A 214 2.09 19.55 -3.65
N PRO A 215 3.13 20.43 -3.75
CA PRO A 215 4.40 20.22 -3.07
C PRO A 215 4.22 20.15 -1.55
N ILE A 216 5.00 19.29 -0.90
CA ILE A 216 4.90 19.03 0.56
C ILE A 216 6.03 19.66 1.36
N SER A 217 6.84 20.52 0.75
CA SER A 217 7.96 21.23 1.44
C SER A 217 8.92 20.30 2.17
N GLY A 218 9.30 19.20 1.57
CA GLY A 218 10.26 18.23 2.06
C GLY A 218 10.69 17.30 0.94
N GLU A 219 11.60 16.37 1.20
CA GLU A 219 12.17 15.50 0.19
C GLU A 219 11.87 14.04 0.50
N TYR A 220 11.52 13.32 -0.56
CA TYR A 220 11.18 11.92 -0.56
C TYR A 220 10.01 11.58 0.38
N PRO A 221 8.76 12.04 0.05
CA PRO A 221 7.56 11.68 0.80
C PRO A 221 7.26 10.19 0.66
N LYS A 222 7.87 9.39 1.52
CA LYS A 222 7.91 7.93 1.39
C LYS A 222 6.61 7.27 1.81
N ASP A 223 5.94 7.80 2.81
CA ASP A 223 4.65 7.32 3.28
C ASP A 223 3.78 8.45 3.82
N ILE A 224 2.49 8.24 3.82
CA ILE A 224 1.47 9.20 4.22
C ILE A 224 0.36 8.50 4.98
N ASP A 225 -0.31 9.24 5.87
CA ASP A 225 -1.56 8.78 6.49
C ASP A 225 -2.48 9.98 6.81
N VAL A 226 -3.74 9.70 7.08
CA VAL A 226 -4.77 10.70 7.38
C VAL A 226 -5.42 10.40 8.72
N PHE A 227 -5.53 11.41 9.56
CA PHE A 227 -6.22 11.28 10.85
C PHE A 227 -7.71 10.94 10.68
N PRO A 228 -8.32 10.22 11.63
CA PRO A 228 -9.71 9.76 11.53
C PRO A 228 -10.75 10.85 11.25
N GLY A 229 -10.45 12.10 11.63
CA GLY A 229 -11.30 13.25 11.29
C GLY A 229 -11.16 13.78 9.87
N GLU A 230 -10.27 13.20 9.05
CA GLU A 230 -9.99 13.53 7.64
C GLU A 230 -9.61 14.99 7.36
N LYS A 231 -9.28 15.75 8.41
CA LYS A 231 -8.87 17.16 8.30
C LYS A 231 -7.35 17.35 8.31
N THR A 232 -6.59 16.33 8.68
CA THR A 232 -5.14 16.40 8.83
C THR A 232 -4.48 15.23 8.11
N LEU A 233 -3.64 15.57 7.15
CA LEU A 233 -2.71 14.66 6.48
C LEU A 233 -1.36 14.72 7.20
N VAL A 234 -0.70 13.58 7.35
CA VAL A 234 0.69 13.48 7.79
C VAL A 234 1.53 12.89 6.68
N VAL A 235 2.72 13.44 6.49
CA VAL A 235 3.67 13.04 5.44
C VAL A 235 5.02 12.75 6.07
N LEU A 236 5.59 11.60 5.75
CA LEU A 236 6.96 11.22 6.14
C LEU A 236 7.93 11.57 5.02
N ASN A 237 8.77 12.56 5.26
CA ASN A 237 9.82 12.97 4.33
C ASN A 237 11.14 12.27 4.69
N HIS A 238 11.42 11.16 4.00
CA HIS A 238 12.52 10.26 4.33
C HIS A 238 13.89 10.95 4.26
N GLU A 239 14.18 11.67 3.17
CA GLU A 239 15.47 12.33 2.97
C GLU A 239 15.60 13.64 3.77
N SER A 240 14.48 14.33 4.01
CA SER A 240 14.48 15.51 4.89
C SER A 240 14.50 15.17 6.38
N ASN A 241 14.43 13.89 6.76
CA ASN A 241 14.45 13.43 8.16
C ASN A 241 13.37 14.12 9.00
N GLU A 242 12.12 14.11 8.52
CA GLU A 242 11.04 14.82 9.20
C GLU A 242 9.65 14.28 8.91
N ILE A 243 8.75 14.61 9.82
CA ILE A 243 7.30 14.42 9.66
C ILE A 243 6.67 15.79 9.52
N ARG A 244 5.79 15.97 8.54
CA ARG A 244 5.00 17.18 8.32
C ARG A 244 3.51 16.91 8.39
N PHE A 245 2.78 17.93 8.85
CA PHE A 245 1.33 17.90 8.95
C PHE A 245 0.71 18.98 8.05
N PHE A 246 -0.42 18.62 7.44
CA PHE A 246 -1.17 19.53 6.59
C PHE A 246 -2.65 19.49 6.95
N THR A 247 -3.28 20.66 7.01
CA THR A 247 -4.74 20.74 7.00
C THR A 247 -5.24 20.59 5.58
N ILE A 248 -6.22 19.73 5.37
CA ILE A 248 -6.82 19.46 4.06
C ILE A 248 -8.05 20.34 3.87
N ASN A 249 -8.10 21.07 2.76
CA ASN A 249 -9.29 21.76 2.31
C ASN A 249 -9.74 21.14 0.98
N TYR A 250 -10.71 20.26 1.03
CA TYR A 250 -11.20 19.52 -0.15
C TYR A 250 -11.92 20.40 -1.16
N GLU A 251 -12.68 21.42 -0.68
CA GLU A 251 -13.43 22.33 -1.57
C GLU A 251 -12.52 23.18 -2.42
N LYS A 252 -11.41 23.65 -1.84
CA LYS A 252 -10.44 24.49 -2.53
C LYS A 252 -9.29 23.71 -3.14
N GLY A 253 -9.20 22.39 -2.92
CA GLY A 253 -8.08 21.57 -3.35
C GLY A 253 -6.74 22.04 -2.77
N LEU A 254 -6.66 22.29 -1.45
CA LEU A 254 -5.47 22.82 -0.81
C LEU A 254 -4.97 21.90 0.33
N LEU A 255 -3.64 21.81 0.42
CA LEU A 255 -2.92 21.29 1.57
C LEU A 255 -2.20 22.45 2.26
N ILE A 256 -2.63 22.79 3.47
CA ILE A 256 -2.10 23.94 4.22
C ILE A 256 -1.20 23.38 5.31
N MET A 257 0.09 23.71 5.24
CA MET A 257 1.09 23.24 6.21
C MET A 257 0.71 23.69 7.63
N LYS A 258 0.80 22.76 8.59
CA LYS A 258 0.42 22.97 9.99
C LYS A 258 1.62 22.81 10.90
N GLY A 259 2.00 23.89 11.56
CA GLY A 259 3.07 23.87 12.57
C GLY A 259 4.48 23.65 12.01
N LYS A 260 5.42 23.38 12.91
CA LYS A 260 6.80 23.04 12.57
C LYS A 260 6.93 21.54 12.29
N PRO A 261 7.88 21.10 11.45
CA PRO A 261 8.14 19.68 11.26
C PRO A 261 8.67 19.03 12.54
N ILE A 262 8.32 17.75 12.72
CA ILE A 262 8.93 16.92 13.76
C ILE A 262 10.14 16.25 13.12
N LYS A 263 11.32 16.42 13.71
CA LYS A 263 12.54 15.76 13.23
C LYS A 263 12.60 14.33 13.72
N ILE A 264 12.85 13.43 12.78
CA ILE A 264 12.98 11.99 13.00
C ILE A 264 13.89 11.42 11.90
N ASP A 265 14.83 10.58 12.27
CA ASP A 265 15.79 10.02 11.33
C ASP A 265 15.13 9.01 10.39
N THR A 266 15.30 9.21 9.08
CA THR A 266 14.90 8.33 7.97
C THR A 266 13.55 7.62 8.15
N PRO A 267 12.42 8.35 8.35
CA PRO A 267 11.12 7.74 8.59
C PRO A 267 10.66 6.96 7.35
N ASN A 268 10.12 5.74 7.56
CA ASN A 268 9.82 4.81 6.48
C ASN A 268 8.34 4.45 6.34
N CYS A 269 7.62 4.40 7.45
CA CYS A 269 6.23 3.96 7.47
C CYS A 269 5.47 4.66 8.57
N ILE A 270 4.21 5.00 8.33
CA ILE A 270 3.30 5.57 9.30
C ILE A 270 1.97 4.82 9.29
N LEU A 271 1.43 4.62 10.48
CA LEU A 271 0.08 4.13 10.68
C LEU A 271 -0.58 4.93 11.79
N ILE A 272 -1.71 5.55 11.51
CA ILE A 272 -2.55 6.21 12.49
C ILE A 272 -3.65 5.24 12.93
N SER A 273 -3.69 4.93 14.22
CA SER A 273 -4.74 4.12 14.81
C SER A 273 -5.49 4.91 15.88
N LYS A 274 -6.77 4.58 16.07
CA LYS A 274 -7.52 5.05 17.24
C LYS A 274 -7.00 4.30 18.45
N VAL A 275 -6.63 5.03 19.48
CA VAL A 275 -6.38 4.43 20.81
C VAL A 275 -7.74 4.35 21.50
N GLU A 276 -8.23 3.12 21.77
CA GLU A 276 -9.35 2.95 22.66
C GLU A 276 -8.85 3.21 24.08
N GLU A 277 -9.45 4.20 24.76
CA GLU A 277 -9.21 4.38 26.19
C GLU A 277 -9.69 3.11 26.90
N GLN A 278 -8.78 2.41 27.54
CA GLN A 278 -9.13 1.32 28.44
C GLN A 278 -9.98 1.94 29.58
N LYS A 279 -11.26 1.62 29.58
CA LYS A 279 -12.18 1.97 30.66
C LYS A 279 -11.94 1.10 31.86
#